data_ca38a2cb1499ba2f2fa8a13665bfec57
#
_entry.id   ca38a2cb1499ba2f2fa8a13665bfec57
#
_cell.length_a   1.000
_cell.length_b   1.000
_cell.length_c   1.000
_cell.angle_alpha   90.00
_cell.angle_beta   90.00
_cell.angle_gamma   90.00
#
_symmetry.space_group_name_H-M   'P 1'
#
loop_
_entity.id
_entity.type
_entity.pdbx_description
1 polymer ?
#
loop_
_entity_poly.entity_id
_entity_poly.type
_entity_poly.pdbx_seq_one_letter_code
_entity_poly.pdbx_strand_id
1 'polypeptide(L)'
;MKITEKIKFLLVFTISMLFANSSNAQEVENTKNYDQGFRLGLGVNAGYAFADPYKLALGADARLQYDLTKRYSLTLTTGFTNLFVSKVDGSDLGFIPVKAGFKAFVWNDQFYFMGEAGAAFAVTNDYNKTSLLLAPSIGYATKRIDISLRYEHYNDFARLNNDGSLGKGFGQLGVRLAYGFEL
;
A
#
# COMPACT_ATOMS: atom_id res chain seq x y z
N MET A 1 -15.96 9.79 26.74
CA MET A 1 -14.95 8.80 26.30
C MET A 1 -14.02 9.50 25.33
N LYS A 2 -12.72 9.61 25.64
CA LYS A 2 -11.75 10.36 24.86
C LYS A 2 -11.56 9.72 23.48
N ILE A 3 -11.30 10.50 22.45
CA ILE A 3 -11.11 10.05 21.05
C ILE A 3 -10.06 8.94 20.96
N THR A 4 -9.01 9.03 21.77
CA THR A 4 -7.94 8.04 21.88
C THR A 4 -8.42 6.64 22.30
N GLU A 5 -9.41 6.54 23.16
CA GLU A 5 -9.98 5.26 23.60
C GLU A 5 -10.84 4.61 22.51
N LYS A 6 -11.56 5.43 21.73
CA LYS A 6 -12.33 4.93 20.58
C LYS A 6 -11.42 4.36 19.48
N ILE A 7 -10.28 5.02 19.24
CA ILE A 7 -9.28 4.55 18.25
C ILE A 7 -8.65 3.24 18.72
N LYS A 8 -8.27 3.11 19.98
CA LYS A 8 -7.74 1.87 20.55
C LYS A 8 -8.75 0.73 20.43
N PHE A 9 -10.03 1.00 20.79
CA PHE A 9 -11.09 -0.01 20.70
C PHE A 9 -11.34 -0.46 19.28
N LEU A 10 -11.35 0.47 18.32
CA LEU A 10 -11.48 0.17 16.88
C LEU A 10 -10.31 -0.69 16.38
N LEU A 11 -9.09 -0.35 16.80
CA LEU A 11 -7.88 -1.09 16.41
C LEU A 11 -7.88 -2.53 16.96
N VAL A 12 -8.24 -2.70 18.23
CA VAL A 12 -8.35 -4.02 18.87
C VAL A 12 -9.47 -4.85 18.25
N PHE A 13 -10.61 -4.23 17.92
CA PHE A 13 -11.73 -4.91 17.27
C PHE A 13 -11.38 -5.36 15.86
N THR A 14 -10.67 -4.54 15.10
CA THR A 14 -10.20 -4.89 13.74
C THR A 14 -9.20 -6.04 13.79
N ILE A 15 -8.27 -6.02 14.73
CA ILE A 15 -7.29 -7.10 14.94
C ILE A 15 -7.98 -8.40 15.36
N SER A 16 -8.97 -8.36 16.27
CA SER A 16 -9.69 -9.56 16.69
C SER A 16 -10.54 -10.19 15.58
N MET A 17 -11.11 -9.38 14.68
CA MET A 17 -11.80 -9.91 13.48
C MET A 17 -10.85 -10.62 12.51
N LEU A 18 -9.59 -10.19 12.42
CA LEU A 18 -8.57 -10.84 11.59
C LEU A 18 -8.21 -12.24 12.10
N PHE A 19 -8.21 -12.46 13.41
CA PHE A 19 -7.88 -13.76 14.01
C PHE A 19 -9.07 -14.71 14.11
N ALA A 20 -10.32 -14.23 14.12
CA ALA A 20 -11.51 -15.06 14.24
C ALA A 20 -11.75 -16.01 13.04
N ASN A 21 -11.15 -15.74 11.88
CA ASN A 21 -11.29 -16.55 10.67
C ASN A 21 -10.15 -17.56 10.45
N SER A 22 -9.19 -17.67 11.37
CA SER A 22 -8.02 -18.54 11.19
C SER A 22 -8.28 -20.02 11.52
N SER A 23 -9.49 -20.38 11.95
CA SER A 23 -9.78 -21.72 12.51
C SER A 23 -10.13 -22.80 11.49
N ASN A 24 -10.16 -22.53 10.18
CA ASN A 24 -10.61 -23.51 9.18
C ASN A 24 -9.60 -23.79 8.06
N ALA A 25 -8.31 -23.54 8.27
CA ALA A 25 -7.30 -23.78 7.24
C ALA A 25 -6.40 -24.99 7.56
N GLN A 26 -7.00 -26.17 7.69
CA GLN A 26 -6.32 -27.44 7.46
C GLN A 26 -6.98 -28.17 6.29
N GLU A 27 -6.91 -27.59 5.11
CA GLU A 27 -7.01 -28.38 3.90
C GLU A 27 -5.61 -28.91 3.57
N VAL A 28 -5.46 -30.23 3.61
CA VAL A 28 -4.29 -30.96 3.09
C VAL A 28 -4.20 -30.65 1.59
N GLU A 29 -3.37 -29.72 1.24
CA GLU A 29 -3.19 -29.25 -0.13
C GLU A 29 -2.51 -30.32 -0.98
N ASN A 30 -3.28 -30.85 -1.91
CA ASN A 30 -2.81 -31.79 -2.90
C ASN A 30 -1.83 -31.07 -3.84
N THR A 31 -0.53 -31.37 -3.70
CA THR A 31 0.60 -30.67 -4.33
C THR A 31 0.71 -30.81 -5.86
N LYS A 32 -0.32 -31.25 -6.56
CA LYS A 32 -0.24 -31.62 -7.99
C LYS A 32 -0.81 -30.60 -8.98
N ASN A 33 -1.62 -29.64 -8.55
CA ASN A 33 -2.13 -28.60 -9.47
C ASN A 33 -2.11 -27.24 -8.74
N TYR A 34 -1.00 -26.50 -8.86
CA TYR A 34 -1.00 -25.08 -8.54
C TYR A 34 -1.74 -24.36 -9.68
N ASP A 35 -2.93 -23.87 -9.37
CA ASP A 35 -3.73 -23.09 -10.29
C ASP A 35 -3.10 -21.70 -10.45
N GLN A 36 -2.47 -21.49 -11.60
CA GLN A 36 -1.97 -20.16 -11.97
C GLN A 36 -3.19 -19.28 -12.22
N GLY A 37 -3.51 -18.42 -11.24
CA GLY A 37 -4.72 -17.60 -11.28
C GLY A 37 -4.44 -16.12 -11.20
N PHE A 38 -5.43 -15.35 -11.62
CA PHE A 38 -5.49 -13.92 -11.37
C PHE A 38 -6.23 -13.66 -10.06
N ARG A 39 -5.72 -12.71 -9.30
CA ARG A 39 -6.37 -12.19 -8.09
C ARG A 39 -6.51 -10.69 -8.18
N LEU A 40 -7.67 -10.17 -7.83
CA LEU A 40 -7.92 -8.74 -7.70
C LEU A 40 -7.98 -8.38 -6.22
N GLY A 41 -7.13 -7.46 -5.79
CA GLY A 41 -7.15 -6.92 -4.43
C GLY A 41 -7.63 -5.47 -4.42
N LEU A 42 -8.63 -5.16 -3.62
CA LEU A 42 -9.06 -3.79 -3.35
C LEU A 42 -8.58 -3.40 -1.95
N GLY A 43 -7.86 -2.30 -1.84
CA GLY A 43 -7.21 -1.89 -0.61
C GLY A 43 -7.38 -0.42 -0.27
N VAL A 44 -7.24 -0.15 1.02
CA VAL A 44 -7.07 1.20 1.56
C VAL A 44 -5.68 1.33 2.16
N ASN A 45 -5.11 2.51 2.09
CA ASN A 45 -3.78 2.77 2.61
C ASN A 45 -3.75 4.08 3.40
N ALA A 46 -2.93 4.08 4.44
CA ALA A 46 -2.64 5.25 5.24
C ALA A 46 -1.14 5.30 5.48
N GLY A 47 -0.54 6.49 5.37
CA GLY A 47 0.90 6.67 5.49
C GLY A 47 1.30 8.00 6.09
N TYR A 48 2.57 8.09 6.44
CA TYR A 48 3.22 9.30 6.92
C TYR A 48 4.35 9.68 5.98
N ALA A 49 4.31 10.91 5.45
CA ALA A 49 5.35 11.46 4.59
C ALA A 49 6.45 12.12 5.43
N PHE A 50 7.72 11.89 5.05
CA PHE A 50 8.89 12.40 5.77
C PHE A 50 9.38 13.76 5.24
N ALA A 51 8.51 14.53 4.60
CA ALA A 51 8.89 15.80 4.03
C ALA A 51 7.79 16.84 4.17
N ASP A 52 8.18 18.05 4.58
CA ASP A 52 7.28 19.20 4.57
C ASP A 52 6.93 19.58 3.11
N PRO A 53 5.69 20.02 2.88
CA PRO A 53 4.63 20.29 3.85
C PRO A 53 3.74 19.08 4.17
N TYR A 54 3.98 17.92 3.55
CA TYR A 54 3.12 16.73 3.65
C TYR A 54 3.37 15.97 4.95
N LYS A 55 2.29 15.48 5.58
CA LYS A 55 2.38 14.67 6.79
C LYS A 55 1.58 13.38 6.68
N LEU A 56 0.30 13.46 6.36
CA LEU A 56 -0.59 12.32 6.26
C LEU A 56 -0.85 11.98 4.79
N ALA A 57 -0.81 10.70 4.46
CA ALA A 57 -1.25 10.16 3.18
C ALA A 57 -2.43 9.23 3.41
N LEU A 58 -3.51 9.41 2.66
CA LEU A 58 -4.63 8.47 2.62
C LEU A 58 -4.94 8.12 1.17
N GLY A 59 -5.28 6.85 0.93
CA GLY A 59 -5.58 6.41 -0.41
C GLY A 59 -6.36 5.10 -0.46
N ALA A 60 -6.77 4.78 -1.69
CA ALA A 60 -7.36 3.49 -2.03
C ALA A 60 -6.73 3.00 -3.33
N ASP A 61 -6.56 1.69 -3.44
CA ASP A 61 -5.94 1.08 -4.62
C ASP A 61 -6.63 -0.23 -5.04
N ALA A 62 -6.46 -0.55 -6.31
CA ALA A 62 -6.75 -1.85 -6.88
C ALA A 62 -5.43 -2.48 -7.34
N ARG A 63 -5.21 -3.74 -6.98
CA ARG A 63 -4.05 -4.53 -7.37
C ARG A 63 -4.50 -5.78 -8.10
N LEU A 64 -4.06 -5.92 -9.34
CA LEU A 64 -4.13 -7.18 -10.06
C LEU A 64 -2.84 -7.96 -9.77
N GLN A 65 -2.98 -9.19 -9.31
CA GLN A 65 -1.89 -10.13 -9.04
C GLN A 65 -2.04 -11.33 -9.97
N TYR A 66 -0.95 -11.73 -10.59
CA TYR A 66 -0.85 -12.97 -11.36
C TYR A 66 0.16 -13.90 -10.69
N ASP A 67 -0.30 -15.05 -10.24
CA ASP A 67 0.51 -16.02 -9.53
C ASP A 67 1.30 -16.89 -10.53
N LEU A 68 2.61 -16.67 -10.61
CA LEU A 68 3.52 -17.47 -11.45
C LEU A 68 3.77 -18.84 -10.84
N THR A 69 3.91 -18.89 -9.52
CA THR A 69 4.09 -20.09 -8.70
C THR A 69 3.46 -19.86 -7.34
N LYS A 70 3.43 -20.87 -6.46
CA LYS A 70 3.01 -20.70 -5.06
C LYS A 70 3.73 -19.54 -4.33
N ARG A 71 4.97 -19.25 -4.73
CA ARG A 71 5.84 -18.31 -4.01
C ARG A 71 6.08 -17.01 -4.74
N TYR A 72 5.80 -16.94 -6.01
CA TYR A 72 6.14 -15.78 -6.84
C TYR A 72 4.95 -15.30 -7.63
N SER A 73 4.70 -14.00 -7.55
CA SER A 73 3.61 -13.35 -8.26
C SER A 73 4.07 -12.04 -8.89
N LEU A 74 3.48 -11.71 -10.03
CA LEU A 74 3.56 -10.39 -10.63
C LEU A 74 2.37 -9.55 -10.16
N THR A 75 2.57 -8.26 -9.98
CA THR A 75 1.52 -7.35 -9.54
C THR A 75 1.46 -6.11 -10.44
N LEU A 76 0.24 -5.64 -10.66
CA LEU A 76 -0.03 -4.32 -11.24
C LEU A 76 -0.98 -3.58 -10.30
N THR A 77 -0.55 -2.43 -9.79
CA THR A 77 -1.29 -1.65 -8.79
C THR A 77 -1.57 -0.26 -9.31
N THR A 78 -2.82 0.18 -9.20
CA THR A 78 -3.23 1.57 -9.45
C THR A 78 -4.26 2.01 -8.41
N GLY A 79 -4.48 3.31 -8.28
CA GLY A 79 -5.41 3.84 -7.29
C GLY A 79 -5.38 5.35 -7.23
N PHE A 80 -5.77 5.88 -6.10
CA PHE A 80 -5.69 7.30 -5.78
C PHE A 80 -5.12 7.48 -4.38
N THR A 81 -4.20 8.42 -4.23
CA THR A 81 -3.62 8.80 -2.92
C THR A 81 -3.64 10.31 -2.79
N ASN A 82 -4.06 10.80 -1.63
CA ASN A 82 -4.00 12.21 -1.26
C ASN A 82 -2.99 12.41 -0.13
N LEU A 83 -2.07 13.34 -0.32
CA LEU A 83 -1.12 13.82 0.68
C LEU A 83 -1.64 15.11 1.28
N PHE A 84 -1.95 15.06 2.56
CA PHE A 84 -2.48 16.22 3.29
C PHE A 84 -1.35 17.12 3.78
N VAL A 85 -1.52 18.41 3.57
CA VAL A 85 -0.59 19.45 4.02
C VAL A 85 -0.85 19.82 5.47
N SER A 86 0.20 19.93 6.27
CA SER A 86 0.10 20.25 7.70
C SER A 86 0.00 21.74 8.01
N LYS A 87 0.25 22.62 7.04
CA LYS A 87 0.33 24.09 7.24
C LYS A 87 -0.72 24.81 6.39
N VAL A 88 -1.14 25.97 6.88
CA VAL A 88 -2.24 26.79 6.35
C VAL A 88 -2.01 27.28 4.91
N ASP A 89 -0.81 27.26 4.38
CA ASP A 89 -0.42 27.89 3.11
C ASP A 89 -0.07 26.90 1.98
N GLY A 90 -0.60 25.69 2.01
CA GLY A 90 -0.32 24.69 0.98
C GLY A 90 -1.59 23.99 0.48
N SER A 91 -1.54 23.52 -0.76
CA SER A 91 -2.59 22.65 -1.31
C SER A 91 -2.21 21.17 -1.13
N ASP A 92 -3.19 20.35 -0.81
CA ASP A 92 -3.02 18.90 -0.79
C ASP A 92 -2.58 18.38 -2.16
N LEU A 93 -1.79 17.31 -2.18
CA LEU A 93 -1.32 16.67 -3.40
C LEU A 93 -2.05 15.35 -3.61
N GLY A 94 -3.01 15.35 -4.53
CA GLY A 94 -3.65 14.14 -5.03
C GLY A 94 -2.90 13.59 -6.25
N PHE A 95 -2.71 12.26 -6.29
CA PHE A 95 -2.07 11.61 -7.44
C PHE A 95 -2.61 10.21 -7.66
N ILE A 96 -2.44 9.74 -8.90
CA ILE A 96 -2.75 8.39 -9.34
C ILE A 96 -1.44 7.62 -9.53
N PRO A 97 -1.12 6.63 -8.67
CA PRO A 97 0.02 5.75 -8.88
C PRO A 97 -0.31 4.66 -9.89
N VAL A 98 0.64 4.31 -10.74
CA VAL A 98 0.63 3.10 -11.58
C VAL A 98 1.95 2.38 -11.35
N LYS A 99 1.89 1.18 -10.77
CA LYS A 99 3.07 0.42 -10.33
C LYS A 99 2.99 -1.01 -10.82
N ALA A 100 4.10 -1.52 -11.36
CA ALA A 100 4.30 -2.95 -11.58
C ALA A 100 5.24 -3.49 -10.51
N GLY A 101 5.05 -4.73 -10.08
CA GLY A 101 5.82 -5.30 -9.01
C GLY A 101 5.99 -6.79 -9.06
N PHE A 102 6.92 -7.26 -8.23
CA PHE A 102 7.20 -8.65 -7.98
C PHE A 102 7.03 -8.94 -6.49
N LYS A 103 6.26 -9.99 -6.19
CA LYS A 103 5.93 -10.44 -4.83
C LYS A 103 6.51 -11.83 -4.62
N ALA A 104 7.27 -12.00 -3.53
CA ALA A 104 7.89 -13.26 -3.16
C ALA A 104 7.40 -13.69 -1.78
N PHE A 105 6.70 -14.83 -1.72
CA PHE A 105 6.21 -15.41 -0.47
C PHE A 105 7.28 -16.24 0.23
N VAL A 106 7.28 -16.13 1.55
CA VAL A 106 8.17 -16.87 2.48
C VAL A 106 7.34 -17.37 3.66
N TRP A 107 7.90 -18.27 4.48
CA TRP A 107 7.26 -18.78 5.69
C TRP A 107 5.77 -19.16 5.51
N ASN A 108 5.56 -20.39 5.08
CA ASN A 108 4.23 -20.99 4.85
C ASN A 108 3.37 -20.25 3.82
N ASP A 109 4.01 -19.59 2.85
CA ASP A 109 3.35 -18.87 1.76
C ASP A 109 2.37 -17.77 2.22
N GLN A 110 2.59 -17.20 3.41
CA GLN A 110 1.76 -16.14 3.99
C GLN A 110 2.50 -14.81 4.13
N PHE A 111 3.76 -14.84 4.61
CA PHE A 111 4.59 -13.64 4.63
C PHE A 111 5.21 -13.40 3.27
N TYR A 112 5.38 -12.14 2.90
CA TYR A 112 6.00 -11.82 1.63
C TYR A 112 6.87 -10.57 1.70
N PHE A 113 7.81 -10.54 0.78
CA PHE A 113 8.51 -9.33 0.35
C PHE A 113 7.98 -8.94 -1.03
N MET A 114 7.84 -7.65 -1.28
CA MET A 114 7.42 -7.16 -2.58
C MET A 114 8.16 -5.88 -2.92
N GLY A 115 8.59 -5.78 -4.17
CA GLY A 115 9.12 -4.56 -4.78
C GLY A 115 8.19 -4.11 -5.89
N GLU A 116 7.76 -2.85 -5.84
CA GLU A 116 7.01 -2.22 -6.92
C GLU A 116 7.78 -1.01 -7.44
N ALA A 117 7.73 -0.80 -8.76
CA ALA A 117 8.25 0.39 -9.43
C ALA A 117 7.22 0.91 -10.42
N GLY A 118 7.19 2.23 -10.63
CA GLY A 118 6.22 2.83 -11.52
C GLY A 118 6.28 4.35 -11.52
N ALA A 119 5.14 4.97 -11.80
CA ALA A 119 4.99 6.40 -11.85
C ALA A 119 3.77 6.85 -11.03
N ALA A 120 3.87 8.02 -10.42
CA ALA A 120 2.79 8.72 -9.76
C ALA A 120 2.46 9.97 -10.56
N PHE A 121 1.22 10.08 -11.00
CA PHE A 121 0.71 11.18 -11.81
C PHE A 121 -0.09 12.12 -10.92
N ALA A 122 0.44 13.33 -10.68
CA ALA A 122 -0.27 14.35 -9.91
C ALA A 122 -1.52 14.81 -10.67
N VAL A 123 -2.63 14.92 -9.95
CA VAL A 123 -3.95 15.31 -10.52
C VAL A 123 -4.59 16.47 -9.78
N THR A 124 -3.85 17.17 -8.91
CA THR A 124 -4.34 18.29 -8.11
C THR A 124 -3.93 19.63 -8.69
N ASN A 125 -4.92 20.53 -8.87
CA ASN A 125 -4.77 21.97 -9.05
C ASN A 125 -3.49 22.44 -9.76
N ASP A 126 -3.46 22.44 -11.09
CA ASP A 126 -2.38 22.97 -11.95
C ASP A 126 -0.98 22.37 -11.70
N TYR A 127 -0.85 21.37 -10.82
CA TYR A 127 0.38 20.65 -10.56
C TYR A 127 0.44 19.37 -11.40
N ASN A 128 0.73 19.53 -12.70
CA ASN A 128 0.85 18.43 -13.68
C ASN A 128 2.28 17.86 -13.65
N LYS A 129 2.65 17.14 -12.59
CA LYS A 129 3.95 16.45 -12.54
C LYS A 129 3.79 14.95 -12.43
N THR A 130 4.66 14.24 -13.12
CA THR A 130 4.85 12.80 -12.96
C THR A 130 6.10 12.57 -12.15
N SER A 131 6.04 11.67 -11.18
CA SER A 131 7.18 11.27 -10.37
C SER A 131 7.45 9.79 -10.54
N LEU A 132 8.72 9.42 -10.69
CA LEU A 132 9.13 8.03 -10.52
C LEU A 132 8.80 7.59 -9.09
N LEU A 133 8.27 6.38 -8.96
CA LEU A 133 7.84 5.80 -7.70
C LEU A 133 8.46 4.43 -7.50
N LEU A 134 9.17 4.26 -6.38
CA LEU A 134 9.70 2.98 -5.91
C LEU A 134 9.02 2.63 -4.59
N ALA A 135 8.56 1.38 -4.46
CA ALA A 135 7.78 0.97 -3.30
C ALA A 135 8.12 -0.45 -2.81
N PRO A 136 9.24 -0.63 -2.08
CA PRO A 136 9.47 -1.86 -1.35
C PRO A 136 8.44 -2.02 -0.21
N SER A 137 8.00 -3.27 0.02
CA SER A 137 7.07 -3.59 1.08
C SER A 137 7.29 -5.00 1.63
N ILE A 138 6.84 -5.19 2.86
CA ILE A 138 6.71 -6.48 3.52
C ILE A 138 5.27 -6.65 3.96
N GLY A 139 4.75 -7.87 3.93
CA GLY A 139 3.36 -8.07 4.30
C GLY A 139 3.02 -9.50 4.66
N TYR A 140 1.79 -9.62 5.08
CA TYR A 140 1.16 -10.89 5.40
C TYR A 140 -0.13 -11.00 4.61
N ALA A 141 -0.28 -12.06 3.85
CA ALA A 141 -1.46 -12.32 3.04
C ALA A 141 -2.06 -13.67 3.40
N THR A 142 -3.36 -13.67 3.58
CA THR A 142 -4.19 -14.87 3.65
C THR A 142 -4.91 -15.05 2.31
N LYS A 143 -5.82 -16.02 2.22
CA LYS A 143 -6.65 -16.24 1.03
C LYS A 143 -7.44 -14.98 0.61
N ARG A 144 -7.85 -14.14 1.57
CA ARG A 144 -8.73 -12.96 1.31
C ARG A 144 -8.19 -11.64 1.82
N ILE A 145 -7.31 -11.64 2.79
CA ILE A 145 -6.83 -10.42 3.45
C ILE A 145 -5.34 -10.29 3.21
N ASP A 146 -4.92 -9.09 2.80
CA ASP A 146 -3.53 -8.69 2.61
C ASP A 146 -3.27 -7.43 3.45
N ILE A 147 -2.33 -7.53 4.38
CA ILE A 147 -1.84 -6.39 5.17
C ILE A 147 -0.36 -6.21 4.91
N SER A 148 0.07 -4.97 4.62
CA SER A 148 1.46 -4.69 4.34
C SER A 148 1.93 -3.36 4.89
N LEU A 149 3.20 -3.34 5.26
CA LEU A 149 3.98 -2.14 5.53
C LEU A 149 4.78 -1.81 4.27
N ARG A 150 4.66 -0.58 3.77
CA ARG A 150 5.24 -0.12 2.52
C ARG A 150 6.01 1.16 2.73
N TYR A 151 7.23 1.20 2.20
CA TYR A 151 7.95 2.45 2.01
C TYR A 151 7.79 2.88 0.55
N GLU A 152 7.37 4.10 0.31
CA GLU A 152 7.23 4.67 -1.04
C GLU A 152 8.16 5.87 -1.19
N HIS A 153 8.95 5.87 -2.25
CA HIS A 153 9.84 6.98 -2.60
C HIS A 153 9.39 7.62 -3.90
N TYR A 154 9.09 8.91 -3.83
CA TYR A 154 8.72 9.76 -4.97
C TYR A 154 9.91 10.63 -5.35
N ASN A 155 10.48 10.44 -6.53
CA ASN A 155 11.73 11.08 -6.93
C ASN A 155 11.58 12.55 -7.34
N ASP A 156 10.43 12.92 -7.91
CA ASP A 156 10.27 14.20 -8.61
C ASP A 156 9.23 15.13 -7.99
N PHE A 157 8.45 14.67 -7.04
CA PHE A 157 7.48 15.52 -6.35
C PHE A 157 8.19 16.56 -5.49
N ALA A 158 7.63 17.78 -5.48
CA ALA A 158 8.18 18.91 -4.73
C ALA A 158 8.08 18.67 -3.22
N ARG A 159 9.11 19.10 -2.51
CA ARG A 159 9.14 19.19 -1.04
C ARG A 159 9.67 20.54 -0.61
N LEU A 160 9.36 20.95 0.61
CA LEU A 160 9.95 22.09 1.26
C LEU A 160 11.12 21.63 2.14
N ASN A 161 12.30 22.18 1.92
CA ASN A 161 13.47 21.92 2.75
C ASN A 161 13.41 22.74 4.05
N ASN A 162 14.24 22.37 5.04
CA ASN A 162 14.29 23.06 6.34
C ASN A 162 14.72 24.53 6.26
N ASP A 163 15.42 24.92 5.19
CA ASP A 163 15.85 26.29 4.90
C ASP A 163 14.80 27.12 4.14
N GLY A 164 13.61 26.54 3.89
CA GLY A 164 12.53 27.16 3.13
C GLY A 164 12.68 27.07 1.61
N SER A 165 13.76 26.48 1.08
CA SER A 165 13.93 26.26 -0.36
C SER A 165 13.09 25.09 -0.88
N LEU A 166 12.75 25.13 -2.17
CA LEU A 166 12.06 24.02 -2.84
C LEU A 166 13.06 22.92 -3.22
N GLY A 167 12.84 21.73 -2.72
CA GLY A 167 13.56 20.51 -3.10
C GLY A 167 12.68 19.55 -3.90
N LYS A 168 13.27 18.42 -4.30
CA LYS A 168 12.57 17.34 -4.98
C LYS A 168 12.79 16.03 -4.25
N GLY A 169 11.81 15.17 -4.34
CA GLY A 169 11.86 13.81 -3.83
C GLY A 169 11.64 13.71 -2.32
N PHE A 170 10.81 12.76 -1.95
CA PHE A 170 10.57 12.42 -0.55
C PHE A 170 10.11 10.97 -0.42
N GLY A 171 10.22 10.47 0.82
CA GLY A 171 9.73 9.15 1.19
C GLY A 171 8.49 9.24 2.08
N GLN A 172 7.68 8.18 2.03
CA GLN A 172 6.61 7.95 3.00
C GLN A 172 6.62 6.51 3.48
N LEU A 173 6.20 6.28 4.70
CA LEU A 173 5.93 4.96 5.26
C LEU A 173 4.42 4.81 5.44
N GLY A 174 3.86 3.72 4.93
CA GLY A 174 2.42 3.49 4.99
C GLY A 174 2.05 2.05 5.27
N VAL A 175 0.85 1.88 5.75
CA VAL A 175 0.19 0.58 5.94
C VAL A 175 -0.92 0.45 4.90
N ARG A 176 -1.01 -0.71 4.28
CA ARG A 176 -2.09 -1.09 3.36
C ARG A 176 -2.87 -2.25 3.94
N LEU A 177 -4.19 -2.17 3.88
CA LEU A 177 -5.12 -3.25 4.16
C LEU A 177 -5.98 -3.49 2.93
N ALA A 178 -6.02 -4.73 2.45
CA ALA A 178 -6.78 -5.07 1.26
C ALA A 178 -7.56 -6.37 1.40
N TYR A 179 -8.62 -6.45 0.63
CA TYR A 179 -9.40 -7.67 0.42
C TYR A 179 -9.17 -8.19 -1.00
N GLY A 180 -8.87 -9.49 -1.11
CA GLY A 180 -8.57 -10.18 -2.36
C GLY A 180 -9.72 -11.04 -2.84
N PHE A 181 -9.96 -10.99 -4.15
CA PHE A 181 -10.91 -11.81 -4.90
C PHE A 181 -10.12 -12.70 -5.86
N GLU A 182 -10.42 -13.97 -5.88
CA GLU A 182 -9.98 -14.90 -6.94
C GLU A 182 -10.86 -14.66 -8.17
N LEU A 183 -10.21 -14.56 -9.36
CA LEU A 183 -10.88 -14.30 -10.65
C LEU A 183 -10.97 -15.59 -11.47
#